data_f7f3d3a5c20e7ab15bb55d9c8cad1569
#
_entry.id   f7f3d3a5c20e7ab15bb55d9c8cad1569
#
_cell.length_a   1.000
_cell.length_b   1.000
_cell.length_c   1.000
_cell.angle_alpha   90.00
_cell.angle_beta   90.00
_cell.angle_gamma   90.00
#
_symmetry.space_group_name_H-M   'P 1'
#
loop_
_entity.id
_entity.type
_entity.pdbx_description
1 polymer ?
#
loop_
_entity_poly.entity_id
_entity_poly.type
_entity_poly.pdbx_seq_one_letter_code
_entity_poly.pdbx_strand_id
1 'polypeptide(L)'
;NYFGLFIPNDSHSFSKYIQSNFIENSKDKNLYHLRLFGIFGKYEDYRYKFISNTIAKAIHSMPIVINQNCIYDYIYIDDFVKILELFIKKNPQKKIFNVTPTQSADLISITKKILDILKIDLKIKILKDGYGRECTGDNSALLKTFPKIKFNSYDKSISFLISHIKKNKSLINFKALKDDKFLNYAKKIN
;
A
#
# COMPACT_ATOMS: atom_id res chain seq x y z
N ASN A 1 -13.51 11.20 -5.20
CA ASN A 1 -13.75 10.52 -3.93
C ASN A 1 -15.23 10.49 -3.58
N TYR A 2 -15.90 9.40 -3.92
CA TYR A 2 -17.33 9.17 -3.59
C TYR A 2 -17.51 8.56 -2.18
N PHE A 3 -16.56 8.72 -1.29
CA PHE A 3 -16.66 8.26 0.09
C PHE A 3 -17.78 9.02 0.80
N GLY A 4 -18.82 8.33 1.20
CA GLY A 4 -19.98 8.89 1.86
C GLY A 4 -21.24 9.05 1.00
N LEU A 5 -21.14 8.90 -0.34
CA LEU A 5 -22.32 8.92 -1.23
C LEU A 5 -23.04 7.57 -1.31
N PHE A 6 -22.35 6.48 -1.01
CA PHE A 6 -22.92 5.12 -1.04
C PHE A 6 -22.63 4.38 0.26
N ILE A 7 -23.65 3.72 0.79
CA ILE A 7 -23.50 2.81 1.93
C ILE A 7 -22.93 1.49 1.39
N PRO A 8 -21.74 1.05 1.86
CA PRO A 8 -21.17 -0.22 1.41
C PRO A 8 -22.01 -1.43 1.83
N ASN A 9 -22.08 -2.44 0.96
CA ASN A 9 -22.86 -3.66 1.22
C ASN A 9 -22.05 -4.74 1.95
N ASP A 10 -20.70 -4.67 1.92
CA ASP A 10 -19.86 -5.61 2.63
C ASP A 10 -19.51 -5.11 4.04
N SER A 11 -19.38 -6.04 4.99
CA SER A 11 -19.17 -5.73 6.41
C SER A 11 -17.87 -4.99 6.69
N HIS A 12 -16.80 -5.25 5.93
CA HIS A 12 -15.52 -4.58 6.10
C HIS A 12 -15.60 -3.11 5.70
N SER A 13 -16.09 -2.82 4.50
CA SER A 13 -16.26 -1.44 4.01
C SER A 13 -17.30 -0.68 4.82
N PHE A 14 -18.38 -1.35 5.26
CA PHE A 14 -19.41 -0.77 6.10
C PHE A 14 -18.86 -0.33 7.47
N SER A 15 -18.02 -1.16 8.10
CA SER A 15 -17.38 -0.78 9.37
C SER A 15 -16.48 0.47 9.21
N LYS A 16 -15.76 0.60 8.10
CA LYS A 16 -14.96 1.79 7.78
C LYS A 16 -15.82 3.02 7.52
N TYR A 17 -16.95 2.84 6.86
CA TYR A 17 -17.93 3.90 6.64
C TYR A 17 -18.47 4.46 7.96
N ILE A 18 -18.91 3.58 8.89
CA ILE A 18 -19.40 3.99 10.22
C ILE A 18 -18.31 4.76 10.98
N GLN A 19 -17.08 4.23 11.03
CA GLN A 19 -15.96 4.90 11.69
C GLN A 19 -15.69 6.29 11.10
N SER A 20 -15.73 6.43 9.77
CA SER A 20 -15.56 7.71 9.11
C SER A 20 -16.62 8.73 9.53
N ASN A 21 -17.90 8.33 9.50
CA ASN A 21 -19.01 9.19 9.89
C ASN A 21 -18.94 9.56 11.39
N PHE A 22 -18.61 8.61 12.26
CA PHE A 22 -18.45 8.87 13.68
C PHE A 22 -17.38 9.92 13.94
N ILE A 23 -16.19 9.77 13.33
CA ILE A 23 -15.07 10.70 13.51
C ILE A 23 -15.41 12.09 12.96
N GLU A 24 -16.05 12.15 11.78
CA GLU A 24 -16.44 13.42 11.14
C GLU A 24 -17.38 14.24 12.02
N ASN A 25 -18.36 13.59 12.63
CA ASN A 25 -19.38 14.22 13.47
C ASN A 25 -18.98 14.36 14.96
N SER A 26 -17.86 13.76 15.37
CA SER A 26 -17.38 13.83 16.76
C SER A 26 -16.96 15.27 17.12
N LYS A 27 -17.25 15.69 18.34
CA LYS A 27 -16.75 16.96 18.93
C LYS A 27 -15.32 16.85 19.45
N ASP A 28 -14.79 15.63 19.61
CA ASP A 28 -13.42 15.41 20.05
C ASP A 28 -12.42 15.84 18.96
N LYS A 29 -11.57 16.82 19.31
CA LYS A 29 -10.57 17.41 18.43
C LYS A 29 -9.35 16.53 18.20
N ASN A 30 -9.18 15.45 18.99
CA ASN A 30 -8.03 14.55 18.92
C ASN A 30 -8.31 13.29 18.08
N LEU A 31 -9.50 13.16 17.50
CA LEU A 31 -9.86 12.04 16.63
C LEU A 31 -9.61 12.37 15.17
N TYR A 32 -8.83 11.53 14.50
CA TYR A 32 -8.51 11.62 13.07
C TYR A 32 -8.83 10.33 12.34
N HIS A 33 -9.34 10.44 11.13
CA HIS A 33 -9.49 9.35 10.19
C HIS A 33 -8.48 9.51 9.05
N LEU A 34 -7.42 8.71 9.08
CA LEU A 34 -6.38 8.67 8.07
C LEU A 34 -6.66 7.50 7.11
N ARG A 35 -7.09 7.81 5.90
CA ARG A 35 -7.43 6.82 4.87
C ARG A 35 -6.17 6.42 4.11
N LEU A 36 -5.74 5.17 4.29
CA LEU A 36 -4.63 4.55 3.58
C LEU A 36 -5.17 3.74 2.41
N PHE A 37 -4.58 3.88 1.23
CA PHE A 37 -4.96 3.14 0.03
C PHE A 37 -4.06 1.92 -0.18
N GLY A 38 -2.79 2.04 0.14
CA GLY A 38 -1.83 0.96 0.25
C GLY A 38 -0.70 1.39 1.15
N ILE A 39 -0.25 0.52 2.02
CA ILE A 39 0.92 0.74 2.87
C ILE A 39 1.85 -0.46 2.75
N PHE A 40 3.15 -0.19 2.68
CA PHE A 40 4.17 -1.23 2.63
C PHE A 40 5.39 -0.87 3.46
N GLY A 41 6.11 -1.88 3.89
CA GLY A 41 7.32 -1.65 4.67
C GLY A 41 7.80 -2.88 5.44
N LYS A 42 8.73 -2.64 6.37
CA LYS A 42 9.29 -3.69 7.23
C LYS A 42 8.18 -4.36 8.04
N TYR A 43 8.35 -5.67 8.26
CA TYR A 43 7.47 -6.50 9.08
C TYR A 43 6.06 -6.74 8.52
N GLU A 44 5.74 -6.29 7.29
CA GLU A 44 4.49 -6.69 6.67
C GLU A 44 4.51 -8.18 6.29
N ASP A 45 3.33 -8.79 6.25
CA ASP A 45 3.22 -10.20 5.90
C ASP A 45 3.40 -10.42 4.39
N TYR A 46 4.60 -10.84 3.98
CA TYR A 46 4.95 -11.13 2.59
C TYR A 46 4.05 -12.19 1.93
N ARG A 47 3.30 -12.97 2.70
CA ARG A 47 2.36 -13.96 2.15
C ARG A 47 1.12 -13.32 1.51
N TYR A 48 0.75 -12.12 1.94
CA TYR A 48 -0.49 -11.43 1.56
C TYR A 48 -0.30 -10.03 0.97
N LYS A 49 0.91 -9.47 1.03
CA LYS A 49 1.19 -8.11 0.58
C LYS A 49 2.03 -8.11 -0.68
N PHE A 50 1.56 -7.39 -1.72
CA PHE A 50 2.12 -7.46 -3.06
C PHE A 50 3.63 -7.16 -3.11
N ILE A 51 4.06 -6.01 -2.57
CA ILE A 51 5.45 -5.55 -2.71
C ILE A 51 6.42 -6.51 -2.01
N SER A 52 6.17 -6.86 -0.77
CA SER A 52 7.02 -7.78 -0.03
C SER A 52 6.96 -9.22 -0.57
N ASN A 53 5.81 -9.68 -1.06
CA ASN A 53 5.68 -10.97 -1.75
C ASN A 53 6.54 -11.02 -3.01
N THR A 54 6.46 -9.97 -3.84
CA THR A 54 7.24 -9.86 -5.08
C THR A 54 8.74 -9.83 -4.79
N ILE A 55 9.19 -9.07 -3.78
CA ILE A 55 10.59 -9.04 -3.35
C ILE A 55 11.03 -10.43 -2.87
N ALA A 56 10.24 -11.08 -2.02
CA ALA A 56 10.56 -12.41 -1.49
C ALA A 56 10.67 -13.45 -2.62
N LYS A 57 9.74 -13.45 -3.57
CA LYS A 57 9.79 -14.31 -4.76
C LYS A 57 11.02 -14.03 -5.62
N ALA A 58 11.32 -12.76 -5.90
CA ALA A 58 12.48 -12.38 -6.71
C ALA A 58 13.79 -12.84 -6.08
N ILE A 59 13.98 -12.65 -4.76
CA ILE A 59 15.19 -13.10 -4.03
C ILE A 59 15.37 -14.64 -4.10
N HIS A 60 14.27 -15.38 -4.23
CA HIS A 60 14.29 -16.84 -4.35
C HIS A 60 14.17 -17.33 -5.80
N SER A 61 14.32 -16.45 -6.78
CA SER A 61 14.20 -16.76 -8.23
C SER A 61 12.90 -17.50 -8.59
N MET A 62 11.82 -17.15 -7.88
CA MET A 62 10.51 -17.74 -8.13
C MET A 62 9.73 -16.93 -9.19
N PRO A 63 8.84 -17.57 -9.96
CA PRO A 63 8.00 -16.87 -10.93
C PRO A 63 7.14 -15.79 -10.26
N ILE A 64 7.06 -14.62 -10.92
CA ILE A 64 6.19 -13.53 -10.49
C ILE A 64 4.92 -13.55 -11.33
N VAL A 65 3.78 -13.71 -10.67
CA VAL A 65 2.48 -13.77 -11.34
C VAL A 65 1.60 -12.66 -10.76
N ILE A 66 1.05 -11.83 -11.66
CA ILE A 66 0.11 -10.76 -11.34
C ILE A 66 -1.26 -11.19 -11.90
N ASN A 67 -2.31 -11.17 -11.06
CA ASN A 67 -3.65 -11.52 -11.52
C ASN A 67 -4.13 -10.57 -12.61
N GLN A 68 -4.10 -9.27 -12.32
CA GLN A 68 -4.39 -8.18 -13.26
C GLN A 68 -3.58 -6.94 -12.84
N ASN A 69 -3.14 -6.13 -13.81
CA ASN A 69 -2.46 -4.88 -13.47
C ASN A 69 -3.43 -3.89 -12.83
N CYS A 70 -3.04 -3.25 -11.75
CA CYS A 70 -3.85 -2.28 -11.01
C CYS A 70 -2.99 -1.10 -10.58
N ILE A 71 -3.59 0.08 -10.49
CA ILE A 71 -2.93 1.29 -10.04
C ILE A 71 -3.20 1.49 -8.55
N TYR A 72 -2.15 1.74 -7.78
CA TYR A 72 -2.21 1.94 -6.33
C TYR A 72 -1.41 3.14 -5.87
N ASP A 73 -1.87 3.75 -4.79
CA ASP A 73 -1.12 4.69 -3.97
C ASP A 73 -0.50 3.96 -2.78
N TYR A 74 0.70 3.41 -2.98
CA TYR A 74 1.44 2.77 -1.91
C TYR A 74 2.31 3.78 -1.15
N ILE A 75 2.03 3.98 0.14
CA ILE A 75 2.87 4.77 1.03
C ILE A 75 3.85 3.88 1.80
N TYR A 76 5.10 4.32 1.93
CA TYR A 76 6.09 3.62 2.73
C TYR A 76 5.87 3.87 4.24
N ILE A 77 6.02 2.83 5.06
CA ILE A 77 5.73 2.89 6.50
C ILE A 77 6.45 4.03 7.23
N ASP A 78 7.74 4.28 6.91
CA ASP A 78 8.49 5.33 7.58
C ASP A 78 7.96 6.74 7.23
N ASP A 79 7.40 6.94 6.02
CA ASP A 79 6.75 8.20 5.65
C ASP A 79 5.40 8.36 6.37
N PHE A 80 4.66 7.27 6.53
CA PHE A 80 3.43 7.29 7.31
C PHE A 80 3.69 7.64 8.78
N VAL A 81 4.73 7.07 9.39
CA VAL A 81 5.12 7.41 10.77
C VAL A 81 5.45 8.90 10.93
N LYS A 82 6.20 9.49 9.99
CA LYS A 82 6.46 10.95 9.99
C LYS A 82 5.17 11.77 9.89
N ILE A 83 4.20 11.30 9.09
CA ILE A 83 2.89 11.96 8.99
C ILE A 83 2.17 11.91 10.33
N LEU A 84 2.14 10.75 11.01
CA LEU A 84 1.55 10.64 12.35
C LEU A 84 2.17 11.63 13.34
N GLU A 85 3.49 11.77 13.34
CA GLU A 85 4.17 12.76 14.18
C GLU A 85 3.72 14.20 13.89
N LEU A 86 3.48 14.53 12.61
CA LEU A 86 2.96 15.85 12.23
C LEU A 86 1.54 16.08 12.76
N PHE A 87 0.68 15.07 12.73
CA PHE A 87 -0.68 15.17 13.29
C PHE A 87 -0.62 15.40 14.81
N ILE A 88 0.22 14.66 15.53
CA ILE A 88 0.41 14.82 16.98
C ILE A 88 0.90 16.25 17.32
N LYS A 89 1.85 16.77 16.54
CA LYS A 89 2.45 18.09 16.80
C LYS A 89 1.53 19.25 16.43
N LYS A 90 0.77 19.15 15.33
CA LYS A 90 0.00 20.26 14.77
C LYS A 90 -1.47 20.27 15.20
N ASN A 91 -2.03 19.10 15.50
CA ASN A 91 -3.44 18.91 15.86
C ASN A 91 -4.41 19.67 14.91
N PRO A 92 -4.46 19.33 13.59
CA PRO A 92 -5.24 20.10 12.63
C PRO A 92 -6.76 20.01 12.90
N GLN A 93 -7.51 21.04 12.51
CA GLN A 93 -8.96 21.05 12.70
C GLN A 93 -9.71 20.06 11.81
N LYS A 94 -9.26 19.87 10.57
CA LYS A 94 -9.82 18.86 9.66
C LYS A 94 -9.52 17.47 10.18
N LYS A 95 -10.50 16.58 10.19
CA LYS A 95 -10.40 15.25 10.82
C LYS A 95 -10.14 14.11 9.84
N ILE A 96 -10.52 14.27 8.58
CA ILE A 96 -10.45 13.21 7.57
C ILE A 96 -9.43 13.57 6.52
N PHE A 97 -8.46 12.67 6.30
CA PHE A 97 -7.39 12.85 5.30
C PHE A 97 -7.14 11.57 4.52
N ASN A 98 -6.99 11.69 3.22
CA ASN A 98 -6.36 10.65 2.44
C ASN A 98 -4.84 10.77 2.61
N VAL A 99 -4.22 9.70 3.03
CA VAL A 99 -2.77 9.65 3.24
C VAL A 99 -2.16 8.78 2.16
N THR A 100 -1.81 9.42 1.05
CA THR A 100 -1.22 8.79 -0.13
C THR A 100 0.04 9.54 -0.55
N PRO A 101 0.98 8.90 -1.26
CA PRO A 101 2.08 9.59 -1.91
C PRO A 101 1.55 10.51 -3.03
N THR A 102 2.42 11.35 -3.59
CA THR A 102 2.07 12.21 -4.72
C THR A 102 2.09 11.48 -6.07
N GLN A 103 2.62 10.28 -6.12
CA GLN A 103 2.72 9.47 -7.33
C GLN A 103 2.11 8.10 -7.10
N SER A 104 1.15 7.75 -7.94
CA SER A 104 0.61 6.40 -8.03
C SER A 104 1.55 5.50 -8.83
N ALA A 105 1.48 4.21 -8.62
CA ALA A 105 2.21 3.24 -9.42
C ALA A 105 1.36 1.99 -9.70
N ASP A 106 1.52 1.42 -10.88
CA ASP A 106 0.91 0.14 -11.21
C ASP A 106 1.79 -1.04 -10.79
N LEU A 107 1.18 -2.21 -10.65
CA LEU A 107 1.85 -3.40 -10.12
C LEU A 107 3.00 -3.88 -11.02
N ILE A 108 2.88 -3.72 -12.35
CA ILE A 108 3.94 -4.08 -13.29
C ILE A 108 5.14 -3.15 -13.11
N SER A 109 4.91 -1.84 -13.05
CA SER A 109 5.96 -0.83 -12.83
C SER A 109 6.69 -1.05 -11.51
N ILE A 110 5.97 -1.35 -10.43
CA ILE A 110 6.56 -1.71 -9.13
C ILE A 110 7.41 -2.97 -9.25
N THR A 111 6.89 -4.00 -9.93
CA THR A 111 7.63 -5.26 -10.12
C THR A 111 8.92 -5.04 -10.91
N LYS A 112 8.88 -4.27 -12.01
CA LYS A 112 10.08 -3.92 -12.78
C LYS A 112 11.11 -3.22 -11.92
N LYS A 113 10.71 -2.20 -11.14
CA LYS A 113 11.61 -1.51 -10.20
C LYS A 113 12.27 -2.48 -9.20
N ILE A 114 11.52 -3.45 -8.67
CA ILE A 114 12.08 -4.46 -7.76
C ILE A 114 13.14 -5.31 -8.47
N LEU A 115 12.86 -5.78 -9.69
CA LEU A 115 13.78 -6.59 -10.48
C LEU A 115 15.04 -5.80 -10.86
N ASP A 116 14.89 -4.55 -11.28
CA ASP A 116 16.00 -3.65 -11.63
C ASP A 116 16.93 -3.40 -10.42
N ILE A 117 16.36 -3.09 -9.24
CA ILE A 117 17.14 -2.88 -8.02
C ILE A 117 17.87 -4.17 -7.59
N LEU A 118 17.24 -5.31 -7.77
CA LEU A 118 17.84 -6.61 -7.47
C LEU A 118 18.84 -7.08 -8.52
N LYS A 119 18.83 -6.49 -9.73
CA LYS A 119 19.57 -6.93 -10.93
C LYS A 119 19.24 -8.38 -11.31
N ILE A 120 17.96 -8.71 -11.30
CA ILE A 120 17.44 -10.06 -11.59
C ILE A 120 16.52 -9.97 -12.80
N ASP A 121 16.73 -10.84 -13.77
CA ASP A 121 15.84 -11.01 -14.92
C ASP A 121 14.85 -12.16 -14.65
N LEU A 122 13.60 -11.81 -14.40
CA LEU A 122 12.50 -12.76 -14.23
C LEU A 122 11.30 -12.34 -15.06
N LYS A 123 10.69 -13.31 -15.74
CA LYS A 123 9.45 -13.06 -16.47
C LYS A 123 8.29 -12.74 -15.53
N ILE A 124 7.57 -11.67 -15.84
CA ILE A 124 6.32 -11.29 -15.20
C ILE A 124 5.16 -11.89 -16.00
N LYS A 125 4.36 -12.75 -15.37
CA LYS A 125 3.17 -13.31 -16.00
C LYS A 125 1.94 -12.56 -15.50
N ILE A 126 1.12 -12.05 -16.42
CA ILE A 126 -0.17 -11.39 -16.14
C ILE A 126 -1.27 -12.37 -16.56
N LEU A 127 -2.27 -12.59 -15.71
CA LEU A 127 -3.33 -13.56 -15.96
C LEU A 127 -4.54 -12.97 -16.68
N LYS A 128 -4.85 -11.69 -16.44
CA LYS A 128 -5.97 -10.96 -17.04
C LYS A 128 -5.44 -9.69 -17.69
N ASP A 129 -5.84 -9.44 -18.92
CA ASP A 129 -5.47 -8.24 -19.67
C ASP A 129 -6.13 -6.97 -19.12
N GLY A 130 -5.57 -5.81 -19.46
CA GLY A 130 -6.06 -4.50 -19.07
C GLY A 130 -5.81 -4.16 -17.61
N TYR A 131 -6.41 -3.05 -17.17
CA TYR A 131 -6.32 -2.59 -15.78
C TYR A 131 -7.52 -3.07 -14.98
N GLY A 132 -7.26 -3.57 -13.77
CA GLY A 132 -8.26 -3.83 -12.76
C GLY A 132 -8.66 -2.57 -11.99
N ARG A 133 -9.30 -2.78 -10.84
CA ARG A 133 -9.79 -1.67 -10.00
C ARG A 133 -8.63 -0.81 -9.50
N GLU A 134 -8.74 0.49 -9.74
CA GLU A 134 -7.82 1.50 -9.22
C GLU A 134 -8.06 1.75 -7.73
N CYS A 135 -6.98 1.91 -6.97
CA CYS A 135 -6.99 2.22 -5.54
C CYS A 135 -6.07 3.41 -5.25
N THR A 136 -6.56 4.61 -5.62
CA THR A 136 -5.84 5.88 -5.48
C THR A 136 -6.71 6.91 -4.76
N GLY A 137 -6.11 7.98 -4.27
CA GLY A 137 -6.84 9.03 -3.56
C GLY A 137 -6.20 10.41 -3.68
N ASP A 138 -7.02 11.43 -3.70
CA ASP A 138 -6.56 12.81 -3.64
C ASP A 138 -6.03 13.14 -2.24
N ASN A 139 -4.75 13.52 -2.16
CA ASN A 139 -4.05 13.93 -0.93
C ASN A 139 -3.93 15.45 -0.78
N SER A 140 -4.59 16.24 -1.59
CA SER A 140 -4.49 17.71 -1.61
C SER A 140 -4.74 18.34 -0.24
N ALA A 141 -5.71 17.80 0.53
CA ALA A 141 -6.00 18.25 1.88
C ALA A 141 -4.83 18.01 2.84
N LEU A 142 -4.13 16.87 2.69
CA LEU A 142 -2.94 16.55 3.48
C LEU A 142 -1.81 17.53 3.16
N LEU A 143 -1.53 17.74 1.87
CA LEU A 143 -0.47 18.64 1.42
C LEU A 143 -0.75 20.11 1.78
N LYS A 144 -2.02 20.56 1.69
CA LYS A 144 -2.42 21.89 2.14
C LYS A 144 -2.21 22.07 3.66
N THR A 145 -2.48 21.04 4.44
CA THR A 145 -2.31 21.10 5.90
C THR A 145 -0.85 21.03 6.31
N PHE A 146 -0.06 20.24 5.60
CA PHE A 146 1.36 20.00 5.87
C PHE A 146 2.22 20.21 4.61
N PRO A 147 2.42 21.44 4.15
CA PRO A 147 3.05 21.74 2.85
C PRO A 147 4.52 21.33 2.74
N LYS A 148 5.16 21.01 3.88
CA LYS A 148 6.57 20.57 3.92
C LYS A 148 6.72 19.04 3.92
N ILE A 149 5.63 18.27 3.80
CA ILE A 149 5.72 16.80 3.67
C ILE A 149 6.53 16.43 2.42
N LYS A 150 7.45 15.50 2.60
CA LYS A 150 8.20 14.87 1.52
C LYS A 150 8.06 13.37 1.64
N PHE A 151 7.63 12.73 0.56
CA PHE A 151 7.57 11.28 0.44
C PHE A 151 8.87 10.75 -0.15
N ASN A 152 9.32 9.58 0.30
CA ASN A 152 10.37 8.87 -0.37
C ASN A 152 9.90 8.41 -1.76
N SER A 153 10.80 8.37 -2.74
CA SER A 153 10.50 7.74 -4.03
C SER A 153 10.25 6.24 -3.84
N TYR A 154 9.53 5.62 -4.78
CA TYR A 154 9.34 4.16 -4.79
C TYR A 154 10.68 3.42 -4.82
N ASP A 155 11.64 3.87 -5.63
CA ASP A 155 12.96 3.24 -5.73
C ASP A 155 13.68 3.21 -4.38
N LYS A 156 13.67 4.32 -3.64
CA LYS A 156 14.28 4.42 -2.31
C LYS A 156 13.58 3.53 -1.29
N SER A 157 12.25 3.58 -1.25
CA SER A 157 11.42 2.82 -0.32
C SER A 157 11.52 1.32 -0.55
N ILE A 158 11.49 0.91 -1.83
CA ILE A 158 11.67 -0.49 -2.24
C ILE A 158 13.09 -0.97 -1.88
N SER A 159 14.12 -0.16 -2.11
CA SER A 159 15.51 -0.50 -1.73
C SER A 159 15.66 -0.74 -0.22
N PHE A 160 15.00 0.07 0.61
CA PHE A 160 14.99 -0.15 2.07
C PHE A 160 14.31 -1.48 2.44
N LEU A 161 13.18 -1.78 1.82
CA LEU A 161 12.46 -3.03 2.08
C LEU A 161 13.25 -4.25 1.57
N ILE A 162 13.86 -4.17 0.40
CA ILE A 162 14.76 -5.22 -0.14
C ILE A 162 15.90 -5.48 0.83
N SER A 163 16.56 -4.44 1.34
CA SER A 163 17.66 -4.57 2.30
C SER A 163 17.20 -5.26 3.59
N HIS A 164 16.01 -4.92 4.08
CA HIS A 164 15.41 -5.57 5.25
C HIS A 164 15.11 -7.05 4.99
N ILE A 165 14.45 -7.37 3.86
CA ILE A 165 14.09 -8.75 3.52
C ILE A 165 15.33 -9.61 3.29
N LYS A 166 16.37 -9.08 2.62
CA LYS A 166 17.64 -9.80 2.43
C LYS A 166 18.32 -10.17 3.76
N LYS A 167 18.34 -9.25 4.74
CA LYS A 167 18.89 -9.51 6.07
C LYS A 167 18.11 -10.58 6.83
N ASN A 168 16.83 -10.71 6.56
CA ASN A 168 15.90 -11.62 7.23
C ASN A 168 15.47 -12.78 6.31
N LYS A 169 16.26 -13.11 5.29
CA LYS A 169 15.93 -14.14 4.28
C LYS A 169 15.61 -15.50 4.90
N SER A 170 16.28 -15.87 6.00
CA SER A 170 16.06 -17.12 6.73
C SER A 170 14.66 -17.21 7.37
N LEU A 171 13.97 -16.09 7.59
CA LEU A 171 12.61 -16.05 8.14
C LEU A 171 11.54 -16.26 7.05
N ILE A 172 11.92 -16.30 5.78
CA ILE A 172 10.98 -16.51 4.68
C ILE A 172 10.70 -18.00 4.52
N ASN A 173 9.46 -18.39 4.75
CA ASN A 173 9.01 -19.75 4.53
C ASN A 173 8.76 -19.98 3.03
N PHE A 174 9.65 -20.77 2.41
CA PHE A 174 9.60 -21.08 0.98
C PHE A 174 8.32 -21.82 0.55
N LYS A 175 7.80 -22.72 1.40
CA LYS A 175 6.54 -23.40 1.17
C LYS A 175 5.38 -22.42 1.11
N ALA A 176 5.35 -21.45 2.03
CA ALA A 176 4.31 -20.41 2.05
C ALA A 176 4.37 -19.48 0.82
N LEU A 177 5.55 -19.25 0.23
CA LEU A 177 5.67 -18.54 -1.04
C LEU A 177 5.13 -19.36 -2.22
N LYS A 178 5.35 -20.69 -2.24
CA LYS A 178 4.81 -21.59 -3.27
C LYS A 178 3.29 -21.68 -3.23
N ASP A 179 2.68 -21.67 -2.04
CA ASP A 179 1.22 -21.68 -1.85
C ASP A 179 0.55 -20.41 -2.42
N ASP A 180 1.34 -19.36 -2.65
CA ASP A 180 0.95 -18.09 -3.29
C ASP A 180 -0.40 -17.53 -2.79
N LYS A 181 -0.54 -17.41 -1.48
CA LYS A 181 -1.76 -16.90 -0.84
C LYS A 181 -2.18 -15.53 -1.34
N PHE A 182 -1.20 -14.67 -1.70
CA PHE A 182 -1.47 -13.38 -2.30
C PHE A 182 -2.21 -13.52 -3.63
N LEU A 183 -1.70 -14.34 -4.57
CA LEU A 183 -2.33 -14.54 -5.87
C LEU A 183 -3.72 -15.20 -5.74
N ASN A 184 -3.85 -16.17 -4.83
CA ASN A 184 -5.13 -16.82 -4.56
C ASN A 184 -6.17 -15.85 -4.00
N TYR A 185 -5.75 -14.91 -3.15
CA TYR A 185 -6.61 -13.83 -2.65
C TYR A 185 -6.98 -12.86 -3.78
N ALA A 186 -6.00 -12.40 -4.57
CA ALA A 186 -6.24 -11.48 -5.69
C ALA A 186 -7.21 -12.04 -6.75
N LYS A 187 -7.24 -13.38 -6.95
CA LYS A 187 -8.19 -14.03 -7.85
C LYS A 187 -9.64 -14.03 -7.34
N LYS A 188 -9.83 -13.92 -6.01
CA LYS A 188 -11.17 -13.95 -5.39
C LYS A 188 -11.86 -12.59 -5.38
N ILE A 189 -11.09 -11.51 -5.37
CA ILE A 189 -11.61 -10.14 -5.23
C ILE A 189 -11.77 -9.40 -6.57
N ASN A 190 -11.38 -10.04 -7.68
CA ASN A 190 -11.46 -9.47 -9.04
C ASN A 190 -12.36 -10.32 -9.94
#